data_3d595fb6719e16bd39abc918cdb6d5b0
#
_entry.id   3d595fb6719e16bd39abc918cdb6d5b0
#
_cell.length_a   1.000
_cell.length_b   1.000
_cell.length_c   1.000
_cell.angle_alpha   90.00
_cell.angle_beta   90.00
_cell.angle_gamma   90.00
#
_symmetry.space_group_name_H-M   'P 1'
#
loop_
_entity.id
_entity.type
_entity.pdbx_description
1 polymer ?
#
loop_
_entity_poly.entity_id
_entity_poly.type
_entity_poly.pdbx_seq_one_letter_code
_entity_poly.pdbx_strand_id
1 'polypeptide(L)'
;AYYGQAQKVRTLISRDFTAAFEQADVLVSPTTPTTAFPIGDKVDDPLAMYLNDLATIPTNLAGTAAISVPSGLADGLPVGLQVMAPALGEARMYRVAAAYEAARNAEDGPLIDRVPEVGN
;
A
#
# COMPACT_ATOMS: atom_id res chain seq x y z
N ALA A 1 -6.75 -11.06 -28.46
CA ALA A 1 -7.53 -9.81 -28.34
C ALA A 1 -7.39 -9.18 -26.96
N TYR A 2 -7.61 -9.91 -25.87
CA TYR A 2 -7.58 -9.38 -24.49
C TYR A 2 -6.20 -8.93 -24.03
N TYR A 3 -5.14 -9.66 -24.35
CA TYR A 3 -3.77 -9.31 -23.95
C TYR A 3 -3.33 -7.93 -24.47
N GLY A 4 -3.56 -7.66 -25.76
CA GLY A 4 -3.23 -6.35 -26.35
C GLY A 4 -3.99 -5.19 -25.71
N GLN A 5 -5.27 -5.40 -25.34
CA GLN A 5 -6.06 -4.40 -24.63
C GLN A 5 -5.55 -4.19 -23.21
N ALA A 6 -5.22 -5.26 -22.50
CA ALA A 6 -4.64 -5.17 -21.15
C ALA A 6 -3.32 -4.39 -21.15
N GLN A 7 -2.44 -4.58 -22.14
CA GLN A 7 -1.19 -3.82 -22.26
C GLN A 7 -1.43 -2.33 -22.53
N LYS A 8 -2.48 -1.98 -23.29
CA LYS A 8 -2.85 -0.56 -23.49
C LYS A 8 -3.32 0.08 -22.18
N VAL A 9 -4.17 -0.61 -21.42
CA VAL A 9 -4.63 -0.13 -20.10
C VAL A 9 -3.45 0.02 -19.13
N ARG A 10 -2.56 -0.97 -19.07
CA ARG A 10 -1.33 -0.89 -18.27
C ARG A 10 -0.50 0.35 -18.62
N THR A 11 -0.37 0.68 -19.91
CA THR A 11 0.36 1.87 -20.37
C THR A 11 -0.29 3.15 -19.86
N LEU A 12 -1.63 3.23 -19.82
CA LEU A 12 -2.33 4.39 -19.27
C LEU A 12 -2.06 4.54 -17.77
N ILE A 13 -2.19 3.46 -16.99
CA ILE A 13 -1.88 3.44 -15.56
C ILE A 13 -0.44 3.92 -15.32
N SER A 14 0.53 3.40 -16.08
CA SER A 14 1.93 3.80 -15.97
C SER A 14 2.13 5.30 -16.27
N ARG A 15 1.42 5.88 -17.23
CA ARG A 15 1.45 7.30 -17.54
C ARG A 15 0.88 8.18 -16.41
N ASP A 16 -0.20 7.72 -15.77
CA ASP A 16 -0.79 8.45 -14.65
C ASP A 16 0.20 8.53 -13.49
N PHE A 17 0.88 7.43 -13.15
CA PHE A 17 1.96 7.43 -12.16
C PHE A 17 3.12 8.34 -12.56
N THR A 18 3.54 8.29 -13.82
CA THR A 18 4.62 9.18 -14.31
C THR A 18 4.26 10.65 -14.13
N ALA A 19 3.05 11.05 -14.53
CA ALA A 19 2.56 12.42 -14.36
C ALA A 19 2.47 12.85 -12.89
N ALA A 20 2.03 11.95 -12.01
CA ALA A 20 2.00 12.21 -10.57
C ALA A 20 3.40 12.41 -9.98
N PHE A 21 4.38 11.62 -10.42
CA PHE A 21 5.78 11.75 -9.98
C PHE A 21 6.53 12.96 -10.57
N GLU A 22 5.98 13.63 -11.58
CA GLU A 22 6.46 14.95 -12.01
C GLU A 22 6.14 16.05 -10.98
N GLN A 23 5.15 15.83 -10.12
CA GLN A 23 4.66 16.80 -9.14
C GLN A 23 5.02 16.43 -7.70
N ALA A 24 5.40 15.18 -7.44
CA ALA A 24 5.71 14.67 -6.10
C ALA A 24 6.88 13.69 -6.13
N ASP A 25 7.71 13.73 -5.11
CA ASP A 25 8.85 12.82 -4.96
C ASP A 25 8.42 11.39 -4.64
N VAL A 26 7.35 11.24 -3.89
CA VAL A 26 6.68 9.98 -3.54
C VAL A 26 5.17 10.19 -3.49
N LEU A 27 4.42 9.11 -3.64
CA LEU A 27 2.98 9.08 -3.40
C LEU A 27 2.73 8.22 -2.16
N VAL A 28 1.66 8.52 -1.43
CA VAL A 28 1.25 7.73 -0.26
C VAL A 28 -0.22 7.37 -0.33
N SER A 29 -0.56 6.21 0.21
CA SER A 29 -1.95 5.75 0.36
C SER A 29 -2.05 4.78 1.54
N PRO A 30 -3.27 4.50 2.05
CA PRO A 30 -3.46 3.27 2.82
C PRO A 30 -3.02 2.06 1.99
N THR A 31 -2.43 1.05 2.63
CA THR A 31 -2.05 -0.18 1.92
C THR A 31 -3.27 -0.98 1.47
N THR A 32 -4.27 -1.05 2.34
CA THR A 32 -5.56 -1.73 2.08
C THR A 32 -6.72 -0.84 2.48
N PRO A 33 -7.91 -1.02 1.89
CA PRO A 33 -9.11 -0.24 2.22
C PRO A 33 -9.65 -0.48 3.62
N THR A 34 -9.40 -1.66 4.18
CA THR A 34 -9.94 -2.10 5.47
C THR A 34 -8.82 -2.70 6.33
N THR A 35 -9.09 -2.85 7.63
CA THR A 35 -8.30 -3.69 8.54
C THR A 35 -8.41 -5.17 8.14
N ALA A 36 -7.62 -6.02 8.80
CA ALA A 36 -7.75 -7.46 8.66
C ALA A 36 -9.18 -7.90 9.01
N PHE A 37 -9.69 -8.92 8.35
CA PHE A 37 -11.01 -9.51 8.55
C PHE A 37 -10.85 -10.99 8.94
N PRO A 38 -11.88 -11.60 9.60
CA PRO A 38 -11.82 -12.99 10.02
C PRO A 38 -11.54 -13.96 8.88
N ILE A 39 -10.85 -15.05 9.17
CA ILE A 39 -10.55 -16.11 8.20
C ILE A 39 -11.90 -16.68 7.70
N GLY A 40 -12.09 -16.69 6.39
CA GLY A 40 -13.30 -17.20 5.76
C GLY A 40 -14.41 -16.17 5.52
N ASP A 41 -14.28 -14.95 6.03
CA ASP A 41 -15.35 -13.92 5.99
C ASP A 41 -15.71 -13.45 4.57
N LYS A 42 -14.76 -13.50 3.64
CA LYS A 42 -14.94 -13.02 2.24
C LYS A 42 -14.86 -14.11 1.17
N VAL A 43 -14.96 -15.39 1.56
CA VAL A 43 -14.77 -16.52 0.62
C VAL A 43 -15.87 -16.56 -0.44
N ASP A 44 -17.08 -16.14 -0.07
CA ASP A 44 -18.27 -16.18 -0.93
C ASP A 44 -18.48 -14.87 -1.72
N ASP A 45 -17.62 -13.87 -1.52
CA ASP A 45 -17.66 -12.60 -2.25
C ASP A 45 -16.31 -12.29 -2.91
N PRO A 46 -16.09 -12.78 -4.15
CA PRO A 46 -14.86 -12.51 -4.89
C PRO A 46 -14.59 -11.04 -5.12
N LEU A 47 -15.63 -10.19 -5.26
CA LEU A 47 -15.47 -8.75 -5.46
C LEU A 47 -14.91 -8.07 -4.20
N ALA A 48 -15.41 -8.44 -3.03
CA ALA A 48 -14.91 -7.94 -1.75
C ALA A 48 -13.44 -8.34 -1.53
N MET A 49 -13.03 -9.52 -1.99
CA MET A 49 -11.61 -9.93 -1.97
C MET A 49 -10.75 -9.07 -2.91
N TYR A 50 -11.18 -8.85 -4.15
CA TYR A 50 -10.45 -8.01 -5.11
C TYR A 50 -10.31 -6.56 -4.64
N LEU A 51 -11.29 -6.02 -3.95
CA LEU A 51 -11.23 -4.66 -3.42
C LEU A 51 -10.14 -4.45 -2.37
N ASN A 52 -9.66 -5.51 -1.71
CA ASN A 52 -8.54 -5.40 -0.77
C ASN A 52 -7.23 -4.99 -1.48
N ASP A 53 -7.09 -5.30 -2.75
CA ASP A 53 -5.89 -5.00 -3.54
C ASP A 53 -5.98 -3.68 -4.32
N LEU A 54 -7.02 -2.88 -4.06
CA LEU A 54 -7.31 -1.65 -4.79
C LEU A 54 -6.12 -0.68 -4.84
N ALA A 55 -5.36 -0.56 -3.74
CA ALA A 55 -4.23 0.34 -3.65
C ALA A 55 -2.90 -0.30 -4.11
N THR A 56 -2.78 -1.64 -4.11
CA THR A 56 -1.53 -2.35 -4.41
C THR A 56 -1.43 -2.80 -5.87
N ILE A 57 -2.53 -3.18 -6.51
CA ILE A 57 -2.54 -3.60 -7.93
C ILE A 57 -2.00 -2.50 -8.87
N PRO A 58 -2.39 -1.22 -8.75
CA PRO A 58 -1.89 -0.19 -9.66
C PRO A 58 -0.38 -0.04 -9.67
N THR A 59 0.29 -0.15 -8.52
CA THR A 59 1.76 -0.08 -8.44
C THR A 59 2.43 -1.24 -9.14
N ASN A 60 1.87 -2.45 -9.01
CA ASN A 60 2.36 -3.64 -9.71
C ASN A 60 2.19 -3.49 -11.24
N LEU A 61 1.05 -2.97 -11.70
CA LEU A 61 0.79 -2.74 -13.13
C LEU A 61 1.68 -1.64 -13.71
N ALA A 62 1.91 -0.57 -12.96
CA ALA A 62 2.77 0.54 -13.39
C ALA A 62 4.27 0.18 -13.34
N GLY A 63 4.67 -0.79 -12.52
CA GLY A 63 6.07 -1.14 -12.29
C GLY A 63 6.81 -0.11 -11.44
N THR A 64 6.11 0.55 -10.52
CA THR A 64 6.69 1.51 -9.57
C THR A 64 7.23 0.78 -8.33
N ALA A 65 8.19 1.38 -7.63
CA ALA A 65 8.63 0.91 -6.33
C ALA A 65 7.56 1.22 -5.27
N ALA A 66 7.24 0.26 -4.40
CA ALA A 66 6.30 0.48 -3.30
C ALA A 66 6.66 -0.34 -2.06
N ILE A 67 6.38 0.21 -0.88
CA ILE A 67 6.56 -0.44 0.41
C ILE A 67 5.36 -0.11 1.30
N SER A 68 4.93 -1.06 2.11
CA SER A 68 4.00 -0.82 3.21
C SER A 68 4.75 -0.78 4.53
N VAL A 69 4.51 0.26 5.32
CA VAL A 69 5.08 0.41 6.66
C VAL A 69 3.97 0.48 7.70
N PRO A 70 4.18 -0.03 8.91
CA PRO A 70 3.19 0.08 9.99
C PRO A 70 2.83 1.54 10.28
N SER A 71 1.54 1.86 10.31
CA SER A 71 1.04 3.23 10.45
C SER A 71 0.23 3.46 11.74
N GLY A 72 -0.09 2.44 12.48
CA GLY A 72 -0.90 2.52 13.69
C GLY A 72 -1.88 1.38 13.80
N LEU A 73 -2.91 1.58 14.60
CA LEU A 73 -4.01 0.64 14.80
C LEU A 73 -5.33 1.31 14.42
N ALA A 74 -6.23 0.56 13.80
CA ALA A 74 -7.62 0.91 13.61
C ALA A 74 -8.48 -0.26 14.13
N ASP A 75 -9.40 0.01 15.04
CA ASP A 75 -10.21 -1.00 15.74
C ASP A 75 -9.35 -2.10 16.42
N GLY A 76 -8.19 -1.69 16.97
CA GLY A 76 -7.24 -2.60 17.61
C GLY A 76 -6.39 -3.44 16.65
N LEU A 77 -6.58 -3.34 15.34
CA LEU A 77 -5.85 -4.08 14.32
C LEU A 77 -4.82 -3.20 13.60
N PRO A 78 -3.65 -3.74 13.21
CA PRO A 78 -2.61 -2.97 12.53
C PRO A 78 -3.06 -2.50 11.15
N VAL A 79 -2.67 -1.27 10.81
CA VAL A 79 -2.87 -0.68 9.48
C VAL A 79 -1.52 -0.28 8.87
N GLY A 80 -1.45 -0.29 7.55
CA GLY A 80 -0.25 0.05 6.77
C GLY A 80 -0.40 1.35 6.00
N LEU A 81 0.68 2.14 5.97
CA LEU A 81 0.88 3.22 5.01
C LEU A 81 1.72 2.69 3.84
N GLN A 82 1.19 2.80 2.63
CA GLN A 82 1.94 2.52 1.42
C GLN A 82 2.71 3.77 0.97
N VAL A 83 4.00 3.63 0.74
CA VAL A 83 4.86 4.67 0.14
C VAL A 83 5.29 4.18 -1.23
N MET A 84 5.02 4.97 -2.27
CA MET A 84 5.32 4.65 -3.66
C MET A 84 6.35 5.64 -4.21
N ALA A 85 7.30 5.16 -5.01
CA ALA A 85 8.30 5.97 -5.70
C ALA A 85 8.36 5.57 -7.19
N PRO A 86 8.95 6.40 -8.06
CA PRO A 86 9.17 6.03 -9.45
C PRO A 86 9.87 4.68 -9.61
N ALA A 87 9.75 4.06 -10.78
CA ALA A 87 10.49 2.84 -11.10
C ALA A 87 11.99 3.02 -10.80
N LEU A 88 12.63 2.03 -10.17
CA LEU A 88 14.02 2.06 -9.68
C LEU A 88 14.28 3.15 -8.62
N GLY A 89 13.22 3.68 -7.99
CA GLY A 89 13.28 4.70 -6.94
C GLY A 89 13.33 4.15 -5.52
N GLU A 90 13.73 2.89 -5.31
CA GLU A 90 13.71 2.19 -4.01
C GLU A 90 14.49 2.94 -2.94
N ALA A 91 15.64 3.54 -3.28
CA ALA A 91 16.44 4.32 -2.32
C ALA A 91 15.67 5.53 -1.77
N ARG A 92 14.87 6.21 -2.61
CA ARG A 92 14.00 7.30 -2.19
C ARG A 92 12.86 6.78 -1.33
N MET A 93 12.21 5.73 -1.77
CA MET A 93 11.12 5.05 -1.07
C MET A 93 11.54 4.66 0.36
N TYR A 94 12.66 3.95 0.51
CA TYR A 94 13.18 3.54 1.83
C TYR A 94 13.54 4.72 2.72
N ARG A 95 14.10 5.79 2.16
CA ARG A 95 14.43 7.00 2.94
C ARG A 95 13.19 7.65 3.53
N VAL A 96 12.12 7.78 2.73
CA VAL A 96 10.86 8.35 3.20
C VAL A 96 10.18 7.42 4.20
N ALA A 97 10.12 6.13 3.91
CA ALA A 97 9.54 5.12 4.81
C ALA A 97 10.24 5.09 6.17
N ALA A 98 11.57 5.11 6.19
CA ALA A 98 12.36 5.13 7.42
C ALA A 98 12.18 6.45 8.21
N ALA A 99 12.10 7.58 7.53
CA ALA A 99 11.84 8.87 8.19
C ALA A 99 10.44 8.91 8.82
N TYR A 100 9.44 8.39 8.11
CA TYR A 100 8.08 8.25 8.63
C TYR A 100 8.04 7.33 9.87
N GLU A 101 8.65 6.15 9.79
CA GLU A 101 8.70 5.19 10.89
C GLU A 101 9.38 5.78 12.12
N ALA A 102 10.51 6.49 11.93
CA ALA A 102 11.22 7.15 13.04
C ALA A 102 10.37 8.24 13.70
N ALA A 103 9.70 9.08 12.92
CA ALA A 103 8.83 10.13 13.43
C ALA A 103 7.65 9.55 14.21
N ARG A 104 6.97 8.55 13.65
CA ARG A 104 5.85 7.87 14.31
C ARG A 104 6.29 7.17 15.60
N ASN A 105 7.43 6.47 15.58
CA ASN A 105 7.96 5.77 16.76
C ASN A 105 8.35 6.74 17.89
N ALA A 106 8.79 7.95 17.55
CA ALA A 106 9.09 8.98 18.53
C ALA A 106 7.82 9.51 19.23
N GLU A 107 6.68 9.50 18.55
CA GLU A 107 5.39 9.98 19.05
C GLU A 107 4.64 8.89 19.82
N ASP A 108 4.52 7.69 19.25
CA ASP A 108 3.64 6.61 19.74
C ASP A 108 4.39 5.37 20.27
N GLY A 109 5.72 5.34 20.15
CA GLY A 109 6.55 4.17 20.42
C GLY A 109 6.49 3.10 19.29
N PRO A 110 7.37 2.09 19.34
CA PRO A 110 7.44 1.05 18.32
C PRO A 110 6.16 0.23 18.22
N LEU A 111 5.55 0.14 17.03
CA LEU A 111 4.36 -0.67 16.82
C LEU A 111 4.65 -2.19 16.83
N ILE A 112 5.88 -2.58 16.54
CA ILE A 112 6.29 -3.98 16.52
C ILE A 112 6.14 -4.66 17.89
N ASP A 113 6.18 -3.87 18.97
CA ASP A 113 6.03 -4.35 20.34
C ASP A 113 4.56 -4.42 20.79
N ARG A 114 3.64 -3.91 19.95
CA ARG A 114 2.19 -3.95 20.21
C ARG A 114 1.61 -5.18 19.55
N VAL A 115 1.54 -6.28 20.28
CA VAL A 115 0.80 -7.46 19.83
C VAL A 115 -0.70 -7.12 19.90
N PRO A 116 -1.47 -7.29 18.81
CA PRO A 116 -2.92 -7.14 18.88
C PRO A 116 -3.49 -8.04 19.96
N GLU A 117 -4.32 -7.51 20.85
CA GLU A 117 -5.11 -8.36 21.74
C GLU A 117 -6.10 -9.16 20.90
N VAL A 118 -5.71 -10.38 20.55
CA VAL A 118 -6.63 -11.32 19.90
C VAL A 118 -7.59 -11.75 21.01
N GLY A 119 -8.81 -11.22 20.99
CA GLY A 119 -9.86 -11.65 21.90
C GLY A 119 -10.07 -13.15 21.77
N ASN A 120 -10.09 -13.82 22.93
CA ASN A 120 -10.47 -15.22 23.04
C ASN A 120 -11.95 -15.44 22.65
#